data_ba6181b8560cfccdd455a26072dffc9b
#
_entry.id   ba6181b8560cfccdd455a26072dffc9b
#
_cell.length_a   1.000
_cell.length_b   1.000
_cell.length_c   1.000
_cell.angle_alpha   90.00
_cell.angle_beta   90.00
_cell.angle_gamma   90.00
#
_symmetry.space_group_name_H-M   'P 1'
#
loop_
_entity.id
_entity.type
_entity.pdbx_description
1 polymer ?
#
loop_
_entity_poly.entity_id
_entity_poly.type
_entity_poly.pdbx_seq_one_letter_code
_entity_poly.pdbx_strand_id
1 'polypeptide(L)'
;MTTPDYTLAELCITAAAEAWRDAGEVLASGLGLVPRLAVGLARLTFSPDLQMTDAEALLVAEPVPVGKRDGYRLQVEGWMPFRKVFEVLWSGRRHAMTMPTQIDRYGQINISYIGGEFTKPKVQLLGVRGIPGNTINHPCSFFVADHSKRSFVERVDMVSGAGYDPARWQAGVRADFHDLRLVVTNLAVLDFGGPAHAMRLRAVHPGVTVEQVEAATSVPLVRAADLHETPAPTSEQLHLIRTVLDPHDLRSTVFK
;
A
#
# COMPACT_ATOMS: atom_id res chain seq x y z
N MET A 1 28.49 2.14 14.91
CA MET A 1 27.32 1.44 14.35
C MET A 1 27.65 1.15 12.90
N THR A 2 27.66 -0.11 12.47
CA THR A 2 27.81 -0.47 11.07
C THR A 2 26.60 0.00 10.30
N THR A 3 26.81 0.68 9.16
CA THR A 3 25.72 1.05 8.25
C THR A 3 24.93 -0.22 7.87
N PRO A 4 23.60 -0.24 7.98
CA PRO A 4 22.84 -1.40 7.57
C PRO A 4 23.07 -1.70 6.09
N ASP A 5 23.18 -2.99 5.74
CA ASP A 5 23.41 -3.43 4.35
C ASP A 5 22.14 -3.31 3.47
N TYR A 6 21.18 -2.50 3.88
CA TYR A 6 19.93 -2.24 3.14
C TYR A 6 19.52 -0.77 3.22
N THR A 7 18.75 -0.35 2.25
CA THR A 7 18.20 1.00 2.16
C THR A 7 16.80 1.10 2.79
N LEU A 8 16.35 2.32 3.12
CA LEU A 8 14.98 2.56 3.58
C LEU A 8 13.93 2.06 2.56
N ALA A 9 14.19 2.22 1.27
CA ALA A 9 13.29 1.71 0.23
C ALA A 9 13.14 0.18 0.30
N GLU A 10 14.24 -0.54 0.49
CA GLU A 10 14.23 -2.00 0.63
C GLU A 10 13.51 -2.46 1.91
N LEU A 11 13.69 -1.74 3.02
CA LEU A 11 12.94 -1.98 4.25
C LEU A 11 11.43 -1.75 4.03
N CYS A 12 11.04 -0.67 3.36
CA CYS A 12 9.64 -0.40 3.06
C CYS A 12 9.03 -1.44 2.11
N ILE A 13 9.79 -1.94 1.13
CA ILE A 13 9.33 -3.00 0.22
C ILE A 13 9.05 -4.29 1.01
N THR A 14 9.95 -4.69 1.89
CA THR A 14 9.75 -5.91 2.71
C THR A 14 8.61 -5.74 3.71
N ALA A 15 8.51 -4.61 4.39
CA ALA A 15 7.39 -4.31 5.28
C ALA A 15 6.04 -4.28 4.54
N ALA A 16 6.02 -3.71 3.33
CA ALA A 16 4.81 -3.66 2.49
C ALA A 16 4.40 -5.04 1.96
N ALA A 17 5.35 -5.94 1.71
CA ALA A 17 5.07 -7.31 1.27
C ALA A 17 4.22 -8.08 2.30
N GLU A 18 4.38 -7.78 3.59
CA GLU A 18 3.61 -8.40 4.68
C GLU A 18 2.08 -8.18 4.55
N ALA A 19 1.64 -7.16 3.79
CA ALA A 19 0.22 -6.94 3.54
C ALA A 19 -0.46 -8.14 2.85
N TRP A 20 0.29 -8.95 2.12
CA TRP A 20 -0.22 -10.12 1.40
C TRP A 20 0.11 -11.45 2.07
N ARG A 21 0.67 -11.43 3.30
CA ARG A 21 0.91 -12.67 4.04
C ARG A 21 -0.43 -13.40 4.25
N ASP A 22 -0.43 -14.68 3.94
CA ASP A 22 -1.61 -15.56 4.05
C ASP A 22 -2.84 -15.12 3.24
N ALA A 23 -2.65 -14.31 2.21
CA ALA A 23 -3.75 -13.80 1.38
C ALA A 23 -4.38 -14.88 0.47
N GLY A 24 -3.66 -15.99 0.21
CA GLY A 24 -4.11 -17.04 -0.71
C GLY A 24 -4.22 -16.57 -2.16
N GLU A 25 -5.13 -17.20 -2.91
CA GLU A 25 -5.37 -16.88 -4.32
C GLU A 25 -6.21 -15.60 -4.47
N VAL A 26 -5.54 -14.46 -4.53
CA VAL A 26 -6.15 -13.15 -4.79
C VAL A 26 -5.37 -12.40 -5.88
N LEU A 27 -6.04 -11.52 -6.61
CA LEU A 27 -5.37 -10.59 -7.51
C LEU A 27 -4.66 -9.52 -6.69
N ALA A 28 -3.35 -9.63 -6.56
CA ALA A 28 -2.51 -8.68 -5.85
C ALA A 28 -2.12 -7.52 -6.79
N SER A 29 -2.49 -6.31 -6.42
CA SER A 29 -2.27 -5.12 -7.25
C SER A 29 -1.45 -4.07 -6.51
N GLY A 30 -0.19 -3.93 -6.89
CA GLY A 30 0.68 -2.85 -6.40
C GLY A 30 0.61 -1.63 -7.31
N LEU A 31 0.01 -0.53 -6.83
CA LEU A 31 -0.15 0.72 -7.58
C LEU A 31 0.94 1.72 -7.17
N GLY A 32 2.07 1.68 -7.84
CA GLY A 32 3.27 2.44 -7.55
C GLY A 32 4.50 1.55 -7.44
N LEU A 33 5.70 2.15 -7.36
CA LEU A 33 6.95 1.39 -7.42
C LEU A 33 7.12 0.46 -6.21
N VAL A 34 7.06 1.00 -4.99
CA VAL A 34 7.19 0.19 -3.76
C VAL A 34 6.07 -0.84 -3.65
N PRO A 35 4.78 -0.51 -3.83
CA PRO A 35 3.71 -1.50 -3.82
C PRO A 35 3.90 -2.62 -4.85
N ARG A 36 4.35 -2.31 -6.08
CA ARG A 36 4.60 -3.33 -7.11
C ARG A 36 5.73 -4.27 -6.74
N LEU A 37 6.84 -3.74 -6.24
CA LEU A 37 7.96 -4.55 -5.75
C LEU A 37 7.56 -5.43 -4.56
N ALA A 38 6.75 -4.89 -3.66
CA ALA A 38 6.25 -5.62 -2.49
C ALA A 38 5.36 -6.80 -2.87
N VAL A 39 4.42 -6.65 -3.83
CA VAL A 39 3.62 -7.77 -4.36
C VAL A 39 4.52 -8.83 -4.98
N GLY A 40 5.49 -8.42 -5.82
CA GLY A 40 6.43 -9.34 -6.43
C GLY A 40 7.23 -10.11 -5.40
N LEU A 41 7.73 -9.44 -4.36
CA LEU A 41 8.46 -10.06 -3.27
C LEU A 41 7.59 -11.07 -2.49
N ALA A 42 6.37 -10.69 -2.12
CA ALA A 42 5.44 -11.58 -1.43
C ALA A 42 5.17 -12.87 -2.24
N ARG A 43 4.94 -12.74 -3.55
CA ARG A 43 4.71 -13.88 -4.44
C ARG A 43 5.93 -14.79 -4.56
N LEU A 44 7.13 -14.24 -4.63
CA LEU A 44 8.37 -15.01 -4.75
C LEU A 44 8.83 -15.67 -3.44
N THR A 45 8.22 -15.29 -2.31
CA THR A 45 8.65 -15.79 -0.99
C THR A 45 7.55 -16.57 -0.28
N PHE A 46 6.63 -15.90 0.40
CA PHE A 46 5.70 -16.52 1.36
C PHE A 46 4.24 -16.61 0.86
N SER A 47 3.92 -16.06 -0.32
CA SER A 47 2.55 -16.07 -0.86
C SER A 47 2.55 -16.42 -2.36
N PRO A 48 2.95 -17.64 -2.74
CA PRO A 48 3.14 -18.04 -4.14
C PRO A 48 1.83 -18.08 -4.95
N ASP A 49 0.68 -18.20 -4.26
CA ASP A 49 -0.63 -18.28 -4.91
C ASP A 49 -1.19 -16.91 -5.35
N LEU A 50 -0.49 -15.82 -5.06
CA LEU A 50 -0.90 -14.50 -5.50
C LEU A 50 -0.96 -14.41 -7.03
N GLN A 51 -2.07 -13.92 -7.55
CA GLN A 51 -2.20 -13.61 -8.97
C GLN A 51 -1.71 -12.18 -9.23
N MET A 52 -0.96 -11.99 -10.29
CA MET A 52 -0.46 -10.68 -10.71
C MET A 52 -0.81 -10.41 -12.15
N THR A 53 -0.97 -9.14 -12.49
CA THR A 53 -1.13 -8.71 -13.87
C THR A 53 0.00 -7.81 -14.33
N ASP A 54 0.24 -7.82 -15.63
CA ASP A 54 0.96 -6.77 -16.33
C ASP A 54 -0.05 -5.93 -17.12
N ALA A 55 -0.04 -4.62 -16.89
CA ALA A 55 -0.98 -3.66 -17.48
C ALA A 55 -2.48 -3.98 -17.28
N GLU A 56 -2.83 -4.61 -16.16
CA GLU A 56 -4.22 -4.98 -15.79
C GLU A 56 -4.95 -5.91 -16.78
N ALA A 57 -4.27 -6.40 -17.79
CA ALA A 57 -4.89 -7.21 -18.86
C ALA A 57 -4.32 -8.63 -18.94
N LEU A 58 -3.05 -8.82 -18.70
CA LEU A 58 -2.37 -10.10 -18.81
C LEU A 58 -2.04 -10.65 -17.43
N LEU A 59 -2.60 -11.81 -17.10
CA LEU A 59 -2.15 -12.58 -15.94
C LEU A 59 -0.77 -13.15 -16.24
N VAL A 60 0.16 -12.98 -15.31
CA VAL A 60 1.56 -13.36 -15.49
C VAL A 60 1.98 -14.47 -14.55
N ALA A 61 2.75 -15.43 -15.06
CA ALA A 61 3.26 -16.57 -14.30
C ALA A 61 4.27 -16.13 -13.23
N GLU A 62 5.03 -15.08 -13.50
CA GLU A 62 6.08 -14.57 -12.62
C GLU A 62 5.98 -13.04 -12.47
N PRO A 63 6.44 -12.47 -11.36
CA PRO A 63 6.52 -11.01 -11.20
C PRO A 63 7.41 -10.41 -12.29
N VAL A 64 6.87 -9.41 -12.99
CA VAL A 64 7.59 -8.72 -14.07
C VAL A 64 8.52 -7.66 -13.47
N PRO A 65 9.82 -7.68 -13.80
CA PRO A 65 10.78 -6.68 -13.34
C PRO A 65 10.33 -5.26 -13.67
N VAL A 66 10.63 -4.33 -12.77
CA VAL A 66 10.35 -2.91 -13.03
C VAL A 66 11.46 -2.30 -13.91
N GLY A 67 11.11 -1.23 -14.65
CA GLY A 67 12.05 -0.52 -15.51
C GLY A 67 12.10 -1.05 -16.93
N LYS A 68 13.28 -0.96 -17.56
CA LYS A 68 13.51 -1.43 -18.93
C LYS A 68 13.42 -2.95 -19.00
N ARG A 69 12.82 -3.45 -20.06
CA ARG A 69 12.57 -4.89 -20.25
C ARG A 69 13.40 -5.47 -21.41
N ASP A 70 14.62 -5.00 -21.58
CA ASP A 70 15.49 -5.41 -22.67
C ASP A 70 15.70 -6.93 -22.64
N GLY A 71 15.13 -7.63 -23.64
CA GLY A 71 15.19 -9.10 -23.74
C GLY A 71 14.30 -9.89 -22.78
N TYR A 72 13.58 -9.25 -21.86
CA TYR A 72 12.64 -9.95 -20.97
C TYR A 72 11.44 -10.51 -21.76
N ARG A 73 11.18 -11.80 -21.62
CA ARG A 73 10.02 -12.46 -22.23
C ARG A 73 8.92 -12.62 -21.18
N LEU A 74 7.81 -11.92 -21.40
CA LEU A 74 6.63 -12.02 -20.54
C LEU A 74 6.05 -13.44 -20.61
N GLN A 75 5.94 -14.10 -19.46
CA GLN A 75 5.27 -15.39 -19.34
C GLN A 75 3.81 -15.13 -18.96
N VAL A 76 2.93 -15.29 -19.95
CA VAL A 76 1.49 -15.04 -19.80
C VAL A 76 0.78 -16.33 -19.43
N GLU A 77 0.06 -16.35 -18.31
CA GLU A 77 -0.82 -17.44 -17.91
C GLU A 77 -2.23 -17.31 -18.48
N GLY A 78 -2.68 -16.08 -18.69
CA GLY A 78 -4.01 -15.84 -19.20
C GLY A 78 -4.26 -14.39 -19.57
N TRP A 79 -5.39 -14.20 -20.22
CA TRP A 79 -5.90 -12.89 -20.56
C TRP A 79 -7.11 -12.55 -19.70
N MET A 80 -7.09 -11.38 -19.08
CA MET A 80 -8.21 -10.86 -18.30
C MET A 80 -8.96 -9.81 -19.13
N PRO A 81 -10.12 -10.15 -19.72
CA PRO A 81 -10.93 -9.19 -20.44
C PRO A 81 -11.28 -7.98 -19.57
N PHE A 82 -11.41 -6.80 -20.16
CA PHE A 82 -11.65 -5.56 -19.42
C PHE A 82 -12.81 -5.65 -18.40
N ARG A 83 -13.91 -6.31 -18.74
CA ARG A 83 -15.02 -6.54 -17.80
C ARG A 83 -14.64 -7.36 -16.57
N LYS A 84 -13.66 -8.27 -16.69
CA LYS A 84 -13.20 -9.11 -15.59
C LYS A 84 -12.49 -8.31 -14.51
N VAL A 85 -11.87 -7.19 -14.87
CA VAL A 85 -11.29 -6.25 -13.89
C VAL A 85 -12.35 -5.81 -12.89
N PHE A 86 -13.55 -5.47 -13.35
CA PHE A 86 -14.66 -5.07 -12.48
C PHE A 86 -15.26 -6.25 -11.71
N GLU A 87 -15.38 -7.42 -12.32
CA GLU A 87 -15.87 -8.63 -11.65
C GLU A 87 -14.94 -9.01 -10.48
N VAL A 88 -13.61 -8.99 -10.68
CA VAL A 88 -12.63 -9.26 -9.64
C VAL A 88 -12.67 -8.18 -8.56
N LEU A 89 -12.86 -6.91 -8.92
CA LEU A 89 -12.97 -5.81 -7.98
C LEU A 89 -14.16 -6.02 -7.03
N TRP A 90 -15.32 -6.42 -7.54
CA TRP A 90 -16.54 -6.58 -6.75
C TRP A 90 -16.67 -7.93 -6.03
N SER A 91 -15.78 -8.86 -6.30
CA SER A 91 -15.83 -10.22 -5.74
C SER A 91 -15.12 -10.38 -4.39
N GLY A 92 -14.43 -9.35 -3.91
CA GLY A 92 -13.54 -9.44 -2.74
C GLY A 92 -12.20 -10.14 -3.02
N ARG A 93 -11.99 -10.66 -4.23
CA ARG A 93 -10.80 -11.45 -4.61
C ARG A 93 -9.64 -10.60 -5.14
N ARG A 94 -9.51 -9.39 -4.66
CA ARG A 94 -8.39 -8.51 -4.95
C ARG A 94 -7.81 -8.00 -3.63
N HIS A 95 -6.51 -7.73 -3.60
CA HIS A 95 -5.89 -6.90 -2.57
C HIS A 95 -5.00 -5.87 -3.26
N ALA A 96 -5.37 -4.60 -3.14
CA ALA A 96 -4.63 -3.50 -3.75
C ALA A 96 -3.86 -2.70 -2.70
N MET A 97 -2.60 -2.35 -3.01
CA MET A 97 -1.86 -1.32 -2.26
C MET A 97 -1.71 -0.08 -3.12
N THR A 98 -2.18 1.06 -2.61
CA THR A 98 -2.16 2.36 -3.30
C THR A 98 -1.31 3.38 -2.54
N MET A 99 -1.06 4.53 -3.19
CA MET A 99 -0.24 5.62 -2.62
C MET A 99 -1.10 6.88 -2.46
N PRO A 100 -1.82 7.05 -1.36
CA PRO A 100 -2.61 8.24 -1.12
C PRO A 100 -1.73 9.45 -0.80
N THR A 101 -2.21 10.64 -1.15
CA THR A 101 -1.56 11.91 -0.79
C THR A 101 -1.93 12.35 0.62
N GLN A 102 -3.17 12.05 1.05
CA GLN A 102 -3.61 12.24 2.44
C GLN A 102 -4.34 10.99 2.92
N ILE A 103 -4.21 10.73 4.22
CA ILE A 103 -4.93 9.68 4.94
C ILE A 103 -5.31 10.20 6.33
N ASP A 104 -6.51 9.88 6.79
CA ASP A 104 -6.95 10.21 8.15
C ASP A 104 -6.87 8.98 9.09
N ARG A 105 -7.22 9.21 10.36
CA ARG A 105 -7.13 8.18 11.41
C ARG A 105 -8.00 6.94 11.18
N TYR A 106 -9.00 7.03 10.32
CA TYR A 106 -9.90 5.91 9.98
C TYR A 106 -9.57 5.27 8.62
N GLY A 107 -8.50 5.73 7.96
CA GLY A 107 -8.09 5.21 6.67
C GLY A 107 -8.89 5.75 5.50
N GLN A 108 -9.62 6.85 5.66
CA GLN A 108 -10.13 7.59 4.50
C GLN A 108 -8.93 8.18 3.75
N ILE A 109 -8.91 8.03 2.46
CA ILE A 109 -7.77 8.47 1.64
C ILE A 109 -8.17 9.51 0.61
N ASN A 110 -7.22 10.37 0.26
CA ASN A 110 -7.37 11.37 -0.79
C ASN A 110 -6.28 11.23 -1.86
N ILE A 111 -6.74 11.16 -3.11
CA ILE A 111 -5.92 11.23 -4.32
C ILE A 111 -6.49 12.22 -5.34
N SER A 112 -7.43 13.08 -4.93
CA SER A 112 -8.21 13.91 -5.85
C SER A 112 -7.72 15.34 -5.96
N TYR A 113 -7.63 16.06 -4.85
CA TYR A 113 -7.12 17.42 -4.81
C TYR A 113 -6.73 17.83 -3.38
N ILE A 114 -5.93 18.88 -3.25
CA ILE A 114 -5.52 19.45 -1.96
C ILE A 114 -5.98 20.90 -1.89
N GLY A 115 -6.65 21.26 -0.81
CA GLY A 115 -7.11 22.60 -0.47
C GLY A 115 -8.04 23.25 -1.48
N GLY A 116 -8.76 24.30 -1.06
CA GLY A 116 -9.74 24.98 -1.90
C GLY A 116 -11.04 24.20 -2.03
N GLU A 117 -11.73 24.40 -3.14
CA GLU A 117 -12.97 23.72 -3.49
C GLU A 117 -12.76 22.78 -4.67
N PHE A 118 -13.65 21.81 -4.85
CA PHE A 118 -13.59 20.85 -5.97
C PHE A 118 -13.45 21.52 -7.32
N THR A 119 -14.13 22.63 -7.55
CA THR A 119 -14.11 23.39 -8.80
C THR A 119 -12.89 24.30 -8.94
N LYS A 120 -12.18 24.60 -7.83
CA LYS A 120 -11.01 25.48 -7.80
C LYS A 120 -10.01 24.97 -6.72
N PRO A 121 -9.42 23.79 -6.91
CA PRO A 121 -8.46 23.26 -5.95
C PRO A 121 -7.14 24.06 -5.96
N LYS A 122 -6.41 24.08 -4.83
CA LYS A 122 -5.05 24.61 -4.78
C LYS A 122 -4.08 23.71 -5.54
N VAL A 123 -4.25 22.38 -5.40
CA VAL A 123 -3.48 21.37 -6.12
C VAL A 123 -4.44 20.33 -6.67
N GLN A 124 -4.44 20.17 -7.99
CA GLN A 124 -5.16 19.07 -8.65
C GLN A 124 -4.30 17.83 -8.64
N LEU A 125 -4.86 16.71 -8.18
CA LEU A 125 -4.25 15.38 -8.21
C LEU A 125 -4.91 14.51 -9.29
N LEU A 126 -4.77 13.18 -9.16
CA LEU A 126 -5.26 12.23 -10.17
C LEU A 126 -6.79 12.15 -10.30
N GLY A 127 -7.54 12.57 -9.27
CA GLY A 127 -8.99 12.31 -9.15
C GLY A 127 -9.27 10.95 -8.51
N VAL A 128 -10.52 10.69 -8.17
CA VAL A 128 -10.92 9.49 -7.40
C VAL A 128 -10.69 8.18 -8.15
N ARG A 129 -10.78 8.18 -9.48
CA ARG A 129 -10.67 6.99 -10.35
C ARG A 129 -11.51 5.81 -9.83
N GLY A 130 -10.95 4.60 -9.76
CA GLY A 130 -11.61 3.41 -9.22
C GLY A 130 -11.50 3.23 -7.69
N ILE A 131 -10.87 4.17 -6.98
CA ILE A 131 -10.61 4.02 -5.54
C ILE A 131 -11.86 3.87 -4.69
N PRO A 132 -12.98 4.58 -4.94
CA PRO A 132 -14.21 4.36 -4.16
C PRO A 132 -14.67 2.91 -4.20
N GLY A 133 -14.64 2.29 -5.37
CA GLY A 133 -14.97 0.86 -5.53
C GLY A 133 -13.93 -0.08 -4.89
N ASN A 134 -12.64 0.25 -4.99
CA ASN A 134 -11.58 -0.58 -4.42
C ASN A 134 -11.73 -0.69 -2.91
N THR A 135 -11.82 0.42 -2.19
CA THR A 135 -11.77 0.42 -0.72
C THR A 135 -12.98 -0.24 -0.05
N ILE A 136 -14.11 -0.38 -0.72
CA ILE A 136 -15.33 -1.00 -0.15
C ILE A 136 -15.56 -2.44 -0.61
N ASN A 137 -14.87 -2.91 -1.66
CA ASN A 137 -15.18 -4.19 -2.27
C ASN A 137 -14.08 -5.25 -2.11
N HIS A 138 -12.91 -4.90 -1.62
CA HIS A 138 -11.81 -5.83 -1.40
C HIS A 138 -10.76 -5.26 -0.43
N PRO A 139 -9.88 -6.10 0.13
CA PRO A 139 -8.77 -5.64 0.97
C PRO A 139 -7.91 -4.56 0.31
N CYS A 140 -7.56 -3.54 1.09
CA CYS A 140 -6.67 -2.46 0.66
C CYS A 140 -5.57 -2.21 1.68
N SER A 141 -4.40 -1.82 1.18
CA SER A 141 -3.27 -1.31 1.97
C SER A 141 -2.72 -0.05 1.34
N PHE A 142 -1.88 0.66 2.06
CA PHE A 142 -1.38 1.95 1.62
C PHE A 142 0.12 2.06 1.80
N PHE A 143 0.79 2.73 0.85
CA PHE A 143 2.16 3.17 1.01
C PHE A 143 2.21 4.70 0.95
N VAL A 144 2.76 5.34 1.98
CA VAL A 144 2.91 6.80 2.08
C VAL A 144 4.38 7.15 2.25
N ALA A 145 5.02 7.59 1.18
CA ALA A 145 6.46 7.84 1.15
C ALA A 145 6.91 9.00 2.06
N ASP A 146 6.05 9.98 2.30
CA ASP A 146 6.30 11.12 3.19
C ASP A 146 5.32 11.08 4.38
N HIS A 147 5.76 10.50 5.50
CA HIS A 147 5.00 10.52 6.75
C HIS A 147 5.13 11.91 7.39
N SER A 148 4.18 12.74 7.16
CA SER A 148 4.16 14.11 7.64
C SER A 148 2.73 14.55 8.00
N LYS A 149 2.60 15.67 8.73
CA LYS A 149 1.30 16.27 9.03
C LYS A 149 0.52 16.72 7.79
N ARG A 150 1.15 16.75 6.61
CA ARG A 150 0.48 17.04 5.34
C ARG A 150 -0.18 15.80 4.75
N SER A 151 0.39 14.63 5.01
CA SER A 151 -0.13 13.34 4.54
C SER A 151 -1.02 12.65 5.58
N PHE A 152 -0.66 12.72 6.88
CA PHE A 152 -1.48 12.20 7.99
C PHE A 152 -2.28 13.33 8.62
N VAL A 153 -3.50 13.52 8.14
CA VAL A 153 -4.36 14.68 8.46
C VAL A 153 -5.52 14.30 9.39
N GLU A 154 -6.07 15.27 10.11
CA GLU A 154 -7.29 15.06 10.91
C GLU A 154 -8.48 14.68 10.03
N ARG A 155 -8.56 15.33 8.86
CA ARG A 155 -9.58 15.10 7.85
C ARG A 155 -9.00 15.33 6.47
N VAL A 156 -9.22 14.37 5.57
CA VAL A 156 -8.83 14.51 4.17
C VAL A 156 -9.65 15.59 3.45
N ASP A 157 -9.03 16.33 2.54
CA ASP A 157 -9.73 17.38 1.78
C ASP A 157 -10.81 16.82 0.86
N MET A 158 -10.59 15.61 0.35
CA MET A 158 -11.58 14.85 -0.43
C MET A 158 -11.50 13.38 -0.06
N VAL A 159 -12.64 12.74 0.22
CA VAL A 159 -12.71 11.31 0.42
C VAL A 159 -12.74 10.62 -0.95
N SER A 160 -11.57 10.19 -1.41
CA SER A 160 -11.43 9.39 -2.63
C SER A 160 -11.68 7.92 -2.38
N GLY A 161 -11.37 7.42 -1.18
CA GLY A 161 -11.60 6.05 -0.75
C GLY A 161 -12.15 6.00 0.67
N ALA A 162 -13.07 5.07 0.90
CA ALA A 162 -13.71 4.87 2.19
C ALA A 162 -12.73 4.32 3.23
N GLY A 163 -12.89 4.78 4.46
CA GLY A 163 -12.27 4.25 5.66
C GLY A 163 -13.33 3.81 6.67
N TYR A 164 -12.92 3.53 7.88
CA TYR A 164 -13.78 3.01 8.95
C TYR A 164 -14.54 4.10 9.74
N ASP A 165 -14.53 5.38 9.31
CA ASP A 165 -15.24 6.46 10.02
C ASP A 165 -16.74 6.13 10.14
N PRO A 166 -17.25 5.84 11.37
CA PRO A 166 -18.62 5.40 11.56
C PRO A 166 -19.66 6.48 11.16
N ALA A 167 -19.28 7.76 11.17
CA ALA A 167 -20.16 8.84 10.76
C ALA A 167 -20.46 8.86 9.24
N ARG A 168 -19.71 8.10 8.46
CA ARG A 168 -19.87 8.04 7.00
C ARG A 168 -20.57 6.78 6.48
N TRP A 169 -20.73 5.78 7.34
CA TRP A 169 -21.43 4.55 6.98
C TRP A 169 -22.90 4.68 7.32
N GLN A 170 -23.75 4.62 6.30
CA GLN A 170 -25.20 4.62 6.50
C GLN A 170 -25.68 3.23 6.93
N ALA A 171 -26.75 3.20 7.72
CA ALA A 171 -27.36 1.92 8.13
C ALA A 171 -27.79 1.11 6.89
N GLY A 172 -27.49 -0.18 6.89
CA GLY A 172 -27.83 -1.11 5.80
C GLY A 172 -26.83 -1.14 4.63
N VAL A 173 -25.79 -0.32 4.65
CA VAL A 173 -24.70 -0.45 3.66
C VAL A 173 -23.87 -1.70 3.99
N ARG A 174 -23.64 -2.53 2.97
CA ARG A 174 -22.76 -3.71 3.12
C ARG A 174 -21.30 -3.29 3.18
N ALA A 175 -20.59 -3.85 4.13
CA ALA A 175 -19.15 -3.63 4.32
C ALA A 175 -18.36 -4.96 4.41
N ASP A 176 -18.94 -6.06 3.91
CA ASP A 176 -18.38 -7.40 4.08
C ASP A 176 -16.98 -7.57 3.51
N PHE A 177 -16.63 -6.77 2.50
CA PHE A 177 -15.32 -6.79 1.85
C PHE A 177 -14.46 -5.56 2.18
N HIS A 178 -14.97 -4.66 3.03
CA HIS A 178 -14.20 -3.50 3.46
C HIS A 178 -13.14 -3.93 4.49
N ASP A 179 -11.91 -3.99 4.06
CA ASP A 179 -10.79 -4.48 4.85
C ASP A 179 -9.54 -3.62 4.55
N LEU A 180 -9.24 -2.68 5.44
CA LEU A 180 -8.00 -1.90 5.37
C LEU A 180 -6.97 -2.55 6.27
N ARG A 181 -5.80 -2.93 5.72
CA ARG A 181 -4.84 -3.77 6.43
C ARG A 181 -3.64 -2.98 6.94
N LEU A 182 -2.75 -2.56 6.06
CA LEU A 182 -1.50 -1.90 6.44
C LEU A 182 -1.35 -0.53 5.81
N VAL A 183 -0.69 0.35 6.56
CA VAL A 183 -0.11 1.59 6.06
C VAL A 183 1.39 1.55 6.32
N VAL A 184 2.19 1.50 5.27
CA VAL A 184 3.66 1.52 5.37
C VAL A 184 4.15 2.89 4.94
N THR A 185 5.07 3.47 5.71
CA THR A 185 5.60 4.81 5.47
C THR A 185 7.13 4.80 5.50
N ASN A 186 7.78 5.94 5.35
CA ASN A 186 9.21 6.11 5.58
C ASN A 186 9.63 6.06 7.07
N LEU A 187 8.68 6.09 8.01
CA LEU A 187 8.96 6.10 9.45
C LEU A 187 8.47 4.84 10.17
N ALA A 188 7.38 4.25 9.71
CA ALA A 188 6.64 3.28 10.50
C ALA A 188 5.73 2.37 9.67
N VAL A 189 5.24 1.33 10.32
CA VAL A 189 4.12 0.48 9.87
C VAL A 189 2.95 0.69 10.81
N LEU A 190 1.77 0.97 10.24
CA LEU A 190 0.53 1.17 10.96
C LEU A 190 -0.53 0.18 10.44
N ASP A 191 -1.55 -0.06 11.26
CA ASP A 191 -2.75 -0.83 10.89
C ASP A 191 -4.02 -0.14 11.41
N PHE A 192 -5.16 -0.79 11.30
CA PHE A 192 -6.47 -0.29 11.78
C PHE A 192 -7.02 -1.11 12.94
N GLY A 193 -6.13 -1.66 13.78
CA GLY A 193 -6.47 -2.45 14.96
C GLY A 193 -6.79 -1.63 16.23
N GLY A 194 -6.90 -0.31 16.12
CA GLY A 194 -7.29 0.55 17.24
C GLY A 194 -8.80 0.52 17.52
N PRO A 195 -9.27 1.20 18.60
CA PRO A 195 -10.69 1.31 18.92
C PRO A 195 -11.48 1.87 17.73
N ALA A 196 -12.62 1.26 17.41
CA ALA A 196 -13.45 1.58 16.24
C ALA A 196 -12.65 1.62 14.91
N HIS A 197 -11.70 0.73 14.76
CA HIS A 197 -10.78 0.67 13.62
C HIS A 197 -9.95 1.96 13.41
N ALA A 198 -9.65 2.69 14.48
CA ALA A 198 -8.72 3.79 14.39
C ALA A 198 -7.30 3.29 14.05
N MET A 199 -6.56 4.11 13.33
CA MET A 199 -5.17 3.82 12.97
C MET A 199 -4.32 3.58 14.22
N ARG A 200 -3.48 2.54 14.17
CA ARG A 200 -2.63 2.09 15.26
C ARG A 200 -1.19 1.93 14.78
N LEU A 201 -0.26 2.44 15.57
CA LEU A 201 1.17 2.26 15.34
C LEU A 201 1.58 0.82 15.71
N ARG A 202 2.04 0.05 14.75
CA ARG A 202 2.41 -1.35 14.88
C ARG A 202 3.92 -1.58 14.97
N ALA A 203 4.68 -0.87 14.15
CA ALA A 203 6.13 -0.93 14.19
C ALA A 203 6.75 0.41 13.82
N VAL A 204 7.94 0.71 14.35
CA VAL A 204 8.77 1.84 13.94
C VAL A 204 9.96 1.31 13.12
N HIS A 205 10.44 2.09 12.18
CA HIS A 205 11.64 1.72 11.44
C HIS A 205 12.91 1.88 12.27
N PRO A 206 13.97 1.11 12.00
CA PRO A 206 15.25 1.22 12.71
C PRO A 206 15.75 2.68 12.77
N GLY A 207 16.07 3.13 13.97
CA GLY A 207 16.52 4.50 14.22
C GLY A 207 15.43 5.56 14.30
N VAL A 208 14.15 5.19 14.13
CA VAL A 208 13.01 6.08 14.33
C VAL A 208 12.40 5.88 15.70
N THR A 209 12.07 6.95 16.41
CA THR A 209 11.37 6.87 17.71
C THR A 209 9.86 7.03 17.53
N VAL A 210 9.10 6.54 18.51
CA VAL A 210 7.64 6.68 18.55
C VAL A 210 7.25 8.15 18.54
N GLU A 211 7.98 8.97 19.29
CA GLU A 211 7.74 10.41 19.42
C GLU A 211 7.93 11.13 18.06
N GLN A 212 8.87 10.68 17.24
CA GLN A 212 9.05 11.21 15.87
C GLN A 212 7.85 10.88 14.99
N VAL A 213 7.32 9.65 15.06
CA VAL A 213 6.12 9.26 14.32
C VAL A 213 4.90 10.07 14.77
N GLU A 214 4.68 10.19 16.09
CA GLU A 214 3.57 10.98 16.65
C GLU A 214 3.68 12.47 16.30
N ALA A 215 4.88 13.04 16.35
CA ALA A 215 5.12 14.43 15.96
C ALA A 215 4.86 14.70 14.47
N ALA A 216 5.03 13.68 13.61
CA ALA A 216 4.77 13.75 12.17
C ALA A 216 3.29 13.49 11.80
N THR A 217 2.46 13.09 12.76
CA THR A 217 1.04 12.74 12.56
C THR A 217 0.14 13.83 13.15
N SER A 218 -0.92 14.24 12.44
CA SER A 218 -1.85 15.26 12.93
C SER A 218 -2.92 14.72 13.89
N VAL A 219 -3.02 13.41 14.04
CA VAL A 219 -4.01 12.74 14.91
C VAL A 219 -3.31 11.89 15.97
N PRO A 220 -3.91 11.69 17.15
CA PRO A 220 -3.39 10.76 18.12
C PRO A 220 -3.34 9.35 17.55
N LEU A 221 -2.20 8.67 17.68
CA LEU A 221 -2.03 7.27 17.30
C LEU A 221 -2.25 6.36 18.52
N VAL A 222 -2.96 5.27 18.31
CA VAL A 222 -3.00 4.16 19.27
C VAL A 222 -1.71 3.36 19.09
N ARG A 223 -1.08 2.95 20.17
CA ARG A 223 0.10 2.07 20.13
C ARG A 223 -0.34 0.62 20.24
N ALA A 224 0.19 -0.26 19.40
CA ALA A 224 -0.02 -1.69 19.53
C ALA A 224 0.60 -2.22 20.83
N ALA A 225 0.00 -3.23 21.44
CA ALA A 225 0.55 -3.84 22.64
C ALA A 225 1.90 -4.55 22.37
N ASP A 226 2.07 -5.04 21.14
CA ASP A 226 3.25 -5.69 20.60
C ASP A 226 4.09 -4.76 19.70
N LEU A 227 4.05 -3.45 19.96
CA LEU A 227 4.82 -2.46 19.21
C LEU A 227 6.32 -2.85 19.20
N HIS A 228 6.90 -2.92 18.01
CA HIS A 228 8.25 -3.40 17.80
C HIS A 228 9.00 -2.58 16.74
N GLU A 229 10.27 -2.87 16.54
CA GLU A 229 11.04 -2.33 15.41
C GLU A 229 10.76 -3.17 14.16
N THR A 230 10.60 -2.51 13.01
CA THR A 230 10.39 -3.20 11.73
C THR A 230 11.55 -4.16 11.44
N PRO A 231 11.28 -5.46 11.20
CA PRO A 231 12.32 -6.42 10.91
C PRO A 231 13.16 -6.02 9.70
N ALA A 232 14.47 -6.18 9.81
CA ALA A 232 15.38 -5.96 8.70
C ALA A 232 15.11 -6.96 7.55
N PRO A 233 15.30 -6.54 6.29
CA PRO A 233 15.23 -7.45 5.16
C PRO A 233 16.22 -8.60 5.28
N THR A 234 15.82 -9.82 4.90
CA THR A 234 16.74 -10.95 4.81
C THR A 234 17.64 -10.84 3.58
N SER A 235 18.76 -11.58 3.57
CA SER A 235 19.65 -11.62 2.40
C SER A 235 18.94 -12.15 1.14
N GLU A 236 18.02 -13.10 1.30
CA GLU A 236 17.19 -13.63 0.20
C GLU A 236 16.25 -12.54 -0.35
N GLN A 237 15.55 -11.82 0.53
CA GLN A 237 14.67 -10.72 0.11
C GLN A 237 15.45 -9.62 -0.62
N LEU A 238 16.62 -9.23 -0.11
CA LEU A 238 17.49 -8.26 -0.77
C LEU A 238 17.95 -8.74 -2.15
N HIS A 239 18.34 -10.02 -2.26
CA HIS A 239 18.71 -10.61 -3.54
C HIS A 239 17.55 -10.53 -4.54
N LEU A 240 16.35 -10.97 -4.16
CA LEU A 240 15.17 -10.93 -5.02
C LEU A 240 14.81 -9.50 -5.45
N ILE A 241 14.84 -8.55 -4.52
CA ILE A 241 14.57 -7.13 -4.83
C ILE A 241 15.59 -6.62 -5.84
N ARG A 242 16.89 -6.81 -5.57
CA ARG A 242 17.99 -6.20 -6.33
C ARG A 242 18.23 -6.82 -7.70
N THR A 243 18.01 -8.13 -7.85
CA THR A 243 18.39 -8.85 -9.07
C THR A 243 17.20 -9.32 -9.91
N VAL A 244 16.05 -9.59 -9.30
CA VAL A 244 14.87 -10.12 -9.99
C VAL A 244 13.83 -9.03 -10.24
N LEU A 245 13.43 -8.31 -9.18
CA LEU A 245 12.31 -7.39 -9.25
C LEU A 245 12.71 -6.00 -9.75
N ASP A 246 13.86 -5.49 -9.34
CA ASP A 246 14.36 -4.15 -9.66
C ASP A 246 15.85 -4.15 -10.02
N PRO A 247 16.24 -4.82 -11.13
CA PRO A 247 17.64 -4.90 -11.54
C PRO A 247 18.24 -3.55 -11.98
N HIS A 248 17.40 -2.55 -12.21
CA HIS A 248 17.80 -1.18 -12.62
C HIS A 248 17.83 -0.18 -11.47
N ASP A 249 17.67 -0.62 -10.23
CA ASP A 249 17.74 0.21 -9.03
C ASP A 249 16.77 1.41 -9.00
N LEU A 250 15.59 1.25 -9.59
CA LEU A 250 14.57 2.31 -9.57
C LEU A 250 14.12 2.66 -8.15
N ARG A 251 14.18 1.69 -7.20
CA ARG A 251 13.87 1.91 -5.80
C ARG A 251 14.69 3.02 -5.15
N SER A 252 15.91 3.29 -5.65
CA SER A 252 16.75 4.39 -5.14
C SER A 252 16.15 5.78 -5.38
N THR A 253 15.10 5.88 -6.20
CA THR A 253 14.40 7.14 -6.50
C THR A 253 13.26 7.46 -5.53
N VAL A 254 12.87 6.52 -4.66
CA VAL A 254 11.66 6.63 -3.81
C VAL A 254 11.77 7.74 -2.77
N PHE A 255 12.95 7.91 -2.18
CA PHE A 255 13.21 8.86 -1.08
C PHE A 255 14.27 9.90 -1.46
N LYS A 256 14.20 10.45 -2.68
CA LYS A 256 15.05 11.55 -3.15
C LYS A 256 14.42 12.90 -2.93
#